data_bb14cc21e5512a513c3bcff1f311c805
#
_entry.id   bb14cc21e5512a513c3bcff1f311c805
#
_cell.length_a   1.000
_cell.length_b   1.000
_cell.length_c   1.000
_cell.angle_alpha   90.00
_cell.angle_beta   90.00
_cell.angle_gamma   90.00
#
_symmetry.space_group_name_H-M   'P 1'
#
loop_
_entity.id
_entity.type
_entity.pdbx_description
1 polymer ?
#
loop_
_entity_poly.entity_id
_entity_poly.type
_entity_poly.pdbx_seq_one_letter_code
_entity_poly.pdbx_strand_id
1 'polypeptide(L)'
;HKAETMADVKVSEAYVGLSGDHIRGLNTQGAIAISKNGHPVTYEDEIKNSDITRVLEMARAVSLPVDREILHILPQEFVVDLQGGIKNPTGMVGRRLEAHVHLITGATSAAKNITKCVEEAGIAVTRFVYQPLASGEAVLEPHEKELGVVLVDIGGGTTDICVYFAGEVQHSAVIALGGNSISNDL
;
A
#
# COMPACT_ATOMS: atom_id res chain seq x y z
N HIS A 1 -21.67 -16.39 -10.41
CA HIS A 1 -23.06 -16.78 -10.65
C HIS A 1 -23.88 -16.97 -9.35
N LYS A 2 -23.46 -17.86 -8.39
CA LYS A 2 -24.25 -18.08 -7.18
C LYS A 2 -24.42 -16.81 -6.33
N ALA A 3 -23.35 -16.06 -6.12
CA ALA A 3 -23.39 -14.80 -5.39
C ALA A 3 -24.21 -13.73 -6.12
N GLU A 4 -24.05 -13.62 -7.44
CA GLU A 4 -24.83 -12.73 -8.30
C GLU A 4 -26.33 -13.04 -8.21
N THR A 5 -26.69 -14.35 -8.28
CA THR A 5 -28.08 -14.78 -8.13
C THR A 5 -28.65 -14.44 -6.75
N MET A 6 -27.85 -14.60 -5.68
CA MET A 6 -28.30 -14.28 -4.32
C MET A 6 -28.44 -12.77 -4.07
N ALA A 7 -27.60 -11.97 -4.71
CA ALA A 7 -27.60 -10.52 -4.55
C ALA A 7 -28.45 -9.77 -5.59
N ASP A 8 -28.96 -10.49 -6.60
CA ASP A 8 -29.66 -9.93 -7.76
C ASP A 8 -28.86 -8.82 -8.46
N VAL A 9 -27.54 -9.00 -8.54
CA VAL A 9 -26.59 -8.06 -9.13
C VAL A 9 -25.63 -8.79 -10.05
N LYS A 10 -25.39 -8.22 -11.24
CA LYS A 10 -24.37 -8.73 -12.16
C LYS A 10 -23.04 -8.06 -11.89
N VAL A 11 -21.98 -8.86 -11.67
CA VAL A 11 -20.62 -8.39 -11.35
C VAL A 11 -19.73 -8.57 -12.57
N SER A 12 -19.19 -7.47 -13.10
CA SER A 12 -18.27 -7.46 -14.26
C SER A 12 -16.82 -7.20 -13.87
N GLU A 13 -16.58 -6.61 -12.71
CA GLU A 13 -15.25 -6.28 -12.22
C GLU A 13 -15.17 -6.41 -10.70
N ALA A 14 -13.96 -6.62 -10.17
CA ALA A 14 -13.74 -6.76 -8.73
C ALA A 14 -12.37 -6.26 -8.29
N TYR A 15 -12.31 -5.78 -7.05
CA TYR A 15 -11.06 -5.71 -6.29
C TYR A 15 -10.73 -7.10 -5.77
N VAL A 16 -9.47 -7.51 -5.90
CA VAL A 16 -9.04 -8.86 -5.55
C VAL A 16 -8.04 -8.80 -4.40
N GLY A 17 -8.36 -9.44 -3.28
CA GLY A 17 -7.47 -9.56 -2.15
C GLY A 17 -6.26 -10.42 -2.50
N LEU A 18 -5.06 -9.96 -2.14
CA LEU A 18 -3.81 -10.68 -2.33
C LEU A 18 -3.08 -10.81 -1.01
N SER A 19 -2.73 -12.04 -0.64
CA SER A 19 -1.84 -12.39 0.46
C SER A 19 -0.98 -13.57 0.05
N GLY A 20 0.04 -13.89 0.82
CA GLY A 20 0.92 -15.02 0.59
C GLY A 20 2.37 -14.73 1.01
N ASP A 21 3.16 -15.79 1.14
CA ASP A 21 4.57 -15.74 1.53
C ASP A 21 5.47 -14.96 0.54
N HIS A 22 4.96 -14.67 -0.65
CA HIS A 22 5.64 -13.88 -1.66
C HIS A 22 5.48 -12.36 -1.45
N ILE A 23 4.61 -11.91 -0.55
CA ILE A 23 4.43 -10.48 -0.23
C ILE A 23 5.59 -9.99 0.64
N ARG A 24 6.07 -8.79 0.34
CA ARG A 24 7.11 -8.10 1.14
C ARG A 24 6.76 -6.64 1.29
N GLY A 25 6.92 -6.13 2.50
CA GLY A 25 6.90 -4.71 2.81
C GLY A 25 8.31 -4.14 2.92
N LEU A 26 8.52 -2.93 2.44
CA LEU A 26 9.77 -2.21 2.60
C LEU A 26 9.51 -0.71 2.73
N ASN A 27 10.26 -0.04 3.59
CA ASN A 27 10.21 1.40 3.72
C ASN A 27 11.25 2.03 2.80
N THR A 28 10.86 3.08 2.11
CA THR A 28 11.71 3.84 1.21
C THR A 28 11.41 5.33 1.36
N GLN A 29 12.28 6.14 0.79
CA GLN A 29 12.12 7.59 0.77
C GLN A 29 12.43 8.14 -0.62
N GLY A 30 11.71 9.18 -0.98
CA GLY A 30 11.98 9.99 -2.16
C GLY A 30 12.19 11.44 -1.75
N ALA A 31 12.94 12.19 -2.54
CA ALA A 31 13.12 13.61 -2.31
C ALA A 31 13.20 14.35 -3.65
N ILE A 32 12.59 15.52 -3.70
CA ILE A 32 12.64 16.43 -4.85
C ILE A 32 12.91 17.87 -4.39
N ALA A 33 13.50 18.65 -5.27
CA ALA A 33 13.51 20.11 -5.11
C ALA A 33 12.18 20.67 -5.66
N ILE A 34 11.61 21.61 -4.92
CA ILE A 34 10.45 22.39 -5.38
C ILE A 34 11.00 23.54 -6.20
N SER A 35 10.78 23.48 -7.52
CA SER A 35 11.20 24.55 -8.43
C SER A 35 10.17 24.73 -9.53
N LYS A 36 9.92 25.98 -9.92
CA LYS A 36 9.14 26.30 -11.11
C LYS A 36 10.06 26.48 -12.30
N ASN A 37 9.84 25.69 -13.35
CA ASN A 37 10.44 25.88 -14.68
C ASN A 37 11.97 26.00 -14.73
N GLY A 38 12.70 25.31 -13.84
CA GLY A 38 14.17 25.35 -13.82
C GLY A 38 14.78 26.62 -13.21
N HIS A 39 13.96 27.52 -12.68
CA HIS A 39 14.44 28.70 -11.96
C HIS A 39 14.87 28.30 -10.52
N PRO A 40 15.80 29.05 -9.92
CA PRO A 40 16.17 28.84 -8.53
C PRO A 40 14.95 28.86 -7.63
N VAL A 41 14.88 27.91 -6.70
CA VAL A 41 13.79 27.80 -5.74
C VAL A 41 13.69 29.11 -4.95
N THR A 42 12.54 29.77 -5.03
CA THR A 42 12.24 30.94 -4.21
C THR A 42 11.41 30.53 -3.01
N TYR A 43 11.40 31.32 -1.92
CA TYR A 43 10.57 31.06 -0.73
C TYR A 43 9.06 31.23 -0.98
N GLU A 44 8.66 31.55 -2.20
CA GLU A 44 7.27 31.78 -2.60
C GLU A 44 6.66 30.59 -3.34
N ASP A 45 7.43 29.52 -3.55
CA ASP A 45 6.93 28.36 -4.28
C ASP A 45 6.14 27.42 -3.37
N GLU A 46 4.83 27.37 -3.60
CA GLU A 46 3.92 26.46 -2.93
C GLU A 46 4.00 25.04 -3.52
N ILE A 47 3.99 24.05 -2.64
CA ILE A 47 3.92 22.63 -2.98
C ILE A 47 2.55 22.32 -3.59
N LYS A 48 2.55 21.70 -4.76
CA LYS A 48 1.36 21.29 -5.50
C LYS A 48 1.18 19.77 -5.48
N ASN A 49 -0.01 19.32 -5.84
CA ASN A 49 -0.27 17.89 -6.01
C ASN A 49 0.67 17.21 -7.03
N SER A 50 1.11 17.95 -8.06
CA SER A 50 2.11 17.46 -9.00
C SER A 50 3.47 17.17 -8.36
N ASP A 51 3.85 17.93 -7.33
CA ASP A 51 5.10 17.71 -6.61
C ASP A 51 4.98 16.50 -5.69
N ILE A 52 3.80 16.30 -5.07
CA ILE A 52 3.49 15.09 -4.29
C ILE A 52 3.60 13.86 -5.20
N THR A 53 2.99 13.89 -6.38
CA THR A 53 3.10 12.79 -7.35
C THR A 53 4.57 12.52 -7.71
N ARG A 54 5.36 13.55 -7.99
CA ARG A 54 6.78 13.43 -8.34
C ARG A 54 7.61 12.83 -7.22
N VAL A 55 7.41 13.27 -5.97
CA VAL A 55 8.18 12.74 -4.83
C VAL A 55 7.82 11.28 -4.53
N LEU A 56 6.55 10.89 -4.69
CA LEU A 56 6.12 9.51 -4.56
C LEU A 56 6.70 8.62 -5.68
N GLU A 57 6.80 9.14 -6.89
CA GLU A 57 7.49 8.46 -8.00
C GLU A 57 8.98 8.26 -7.72
N MET A 58 9.65 9.24 -7.11
CA MET A 58 11.03 9.09 -6.67
C MET A 58 11.16 8.03 -5.58
N ALA A 59 10.26 8.01 -4.60
CA ALA A 59 10.23 6.98 -3.56
C ALA A 59 9.95 5.57 -4.12
N ARG A 60 9.17 5.48 -5.19
CA ARG A 60 8.89 4.24 -5.92
C ARG A 60 10.08 3.71 -6.74
N ALA A 61 11.02 4.56 -7.12
CA ALA A 61 12.15 4.22 -8.00
C ALA A 61 13.21 3.37 -7.30
N VAL A 62 12.79 2.27 -6.67
CA VAL A 62 13.66 1.29 -6.02
C VAL A 62 14.00 0.15 -6.96
N SER A 63 15.21 -0.39 -6.83
CA SER A 63 15.60 -1.58 -7.58
C SER A 63 14.89 -2.80 -7.00
N LEU A 64 13.89 -3.30 -7.71
CA LEU A 64 13.21 -4.53 -7.37
C LEU A 64 13.73 -5.69 -8.22
N PRO A 65 13.71 -6.94 -7.70
CA PRO A 65 13.88 -8.13 -8.53
C PRO A 65 12.87 -8.14 -9.69
N VAL A 66 13.27 -8.70 -10.83
CA VAL A 66 12.47 -8.70 -12.08
C VAL A 66 11.16 -9.48 -11.99
N ASP A 67 11.05 -10.35 -11.00
CA ASP A 67 9.88 -11.18 -10.71
C ASP A 67 8.90 -10.53 -9.71
N ARG A 68 9.14 -9.26 -9.33
CA ARG A 68 8.32 -8.54 -8.34
C ARG A 68 7.73 -7.27 -8.92
N GLU A 69 6.55 -6.91 -8.44
CA GLU A 69 5.87 -5.66 -8.75
C GLU A 69 5.38 -4.96 -7.48
N ILE A 70 5.24 -3.64 -7.56
CA ILE A 70 4.68 -2.83 -6.47
C ILE A 70 3.16 -2.93 -6.55
N LEU A 71 2.56 -3.42 -5.46
CA LEU A 71 1.11 -3.51 -5.28
C LEU A 71 0.55 -2.23 -4.67
N HIS A 72 1.23 -1.68 -3.65
CA HIS A 72 0.82 -0.46 -2.96
C HIS A 72 2.00 0.46 -2.67
N ILE A 73 1.73 1.77 -2.71
CA ILE A 73 2.59 2.84 -2.24
C ILE A 73 1.79 3.57 -1.16
N LEU A 74 2.23 3.43 0.08
CA LEU A 74 1.53 3.95 1.26
C LEU A 74 2.39 5.06 1.87
N PRO A 75 2.04 6.35 1.66
CA PRO A 75 2.73 7.44 2.32
C PRO A 75 2.62 7.32 3.84
N GLN A 76 3.73 7.51 4.55
CA GLN A 76 3.77 7.54 6.01
C GLN A 76 3.79 8.98 6.51
N GLU A 77 4.68 9.78 5.95
CA GLU A 77 4.78 11.21 6.21
C GLU A 77 5.46 11.92 5.06
N PHE A 78 5.29 13.23 5.05
CA PHE A 78 6.08 14.13 4.23
C PHE A 78 6.97 15.02 5.11
N VAL A 79 8.12 15.40 4.54
CA VAL A 79 9.05 16.33 5.16
C VAL A 79 9.24 17.51 4.22
N VAL A 80 8.96 18.71 4.70
CA VAL A 80 9.16 19.97 3.97
C VAL A 80 10.36 20.67 4.58
N ASP A 81 11.42 20.83 3.81
CA ASP A 81 12.75 21.28 4.27
C ASP A 81 13.27 20.39 5.40
N LEU A 82 13.10 20.78 6.66
CA LEU A 82 13.51 20.02 7.85
C LEU A 82 12.32 19.67 8.76
N GLN A 83 11.10 20.04 8.37
CA GLN A 83 9.90 19.79 9.16
C GLN A 83 9.24 18.48 8.72
N GLY A 84 9.30 17.45 9.55
CA GLY A 84 8.65 16.16 9.38
C GLY A 84 7.24 16.10 9.98
N GLY A 85 6.62 14.92 9.92
CA GLY A 85 5.28 14.66 10.47
C GLY A 85 4.14 15.27 9.69
N ILE A 86 4.36 15.69 8.44
CA ILE A 86 3.36 16.34 7.60
C ILE A 86 2.56 15.29 6.86
N LYS A 87 1.24 15.30 7.04
CA LYS A 87 0.30 14.39 6.35
C LYS A 87 -0.04 14.88 4.94
N ASN A 88 -0.27 16.18 4.78
CA ASN A 88 -0.58 16.79 3.50
C ASN A 88 0.23 18.08 3.32
N PRO A 89 1.26 18.08 2.49
CA PRO A 89 2.12 19.25 2.26
C PRO A 89 1.54 20.24 1.24
N THR A 90 0.38 19.96 0.62
CA THR A 90 -0.20 20.84 -0.41
C THR A 90 -0.44 22.25 0.12
N GLY A 91 0.03 23.25 -0.61
CA GLY A 91 -0.07 24.66 -0.23
C GLY A 91 0.99 25.14 0.77
N MET A 92 1.82 24.26 1.30
CA MET A 92 2.98 24.67 2.11
C MET A 92 4.06 25.26 1.21
N VAL A 93 4.80 26.22 1.75
CA VAL A 93 5.97 26.80 1.10
C VAL A 93 7.21 26.08 1.54
N GLY A 94 8.07 25.71 0.60
CA GLY A 94 9.31 25.00 0.90
C GLY A 94 10.20 24.84 -0.32
N ARG A 95 11.45 24.49 -0.11
CA ARG A 95 12.45 24.26 -1.15
C ARG A 95 12.66 22.80 -1.49
N ARG A 96 12.44 21.93 -0.51
CA ARG A 96 12.63 20.49 -0.63
C ARG A 96 11.42 19.77 -0.05
N LEU A 97 10.90 18.83 -0.81
CA LEU A 97 9.86 17.91 -0.39
C LEU A 97 10.45 16.50 -0.37
N GLU A 98 10.29 15.82 0.77
CA GLU A 98 10.59 14.40 0.92
C GLU A 98 9.30 13.65 1.25
N ALA A 99 9.23 12.39 0.84
CA ALA A 99 8.17 11.46 1.22
C ALA A 99 8.80 10.18 1.79
N HIS A 100 8.37 9.80 2.97
CA HIS A 100 8.62 8.47 3.52
C HIS A 100 7.43 7.60 3.18
N VAL A 101 7.67 6.44 2.58
CA VAL A 101 6.60 5.57 2.12
C VAL A 101 6.86 4.11 2.49
N HIS A 102 5.79 3.38 2.77
CA HIS A 102 5.80 1.94 2.85
C HIS A 102 5.35 1.35 1.52
N LEU A 103 6.22 0.58 0.87
CA LEU A 103 5.92 -0.14 -0.36
C LEU A 103 5.53 -1.57 -0.03
N ILE A 104 4.42 -2.04 -0.61
CA ILE A 104 4.05 -3.45 -0.58
C ILE A 104 4.29 -4.02 -1.96
N THR A 105 5.08 -5.07 -2.05
CA THR A 105 5.44 -5.74 -3.30
C THR A 105 5.01 -7.19 -3.28
N GLY A 106 4.69 -7.75 -4.44
CA GLY A 106 4.30 -9.14 -4.61
C GLY A 106 4.98 -9.79 -5.82
N ALA A 107 4.93 -11.12 -5.90
CA ALA A 107 5.40 -11.83 -7.06
C ALA A 107 4.46 -11.60 -8.25
N THR A 108 5.02 -11.14 -9.37
CA THR A 108 4.28 -10.90 -10.62
C THR A 108 3.57 -12.16 -11.13
N SER A 109 4.17 -13.33 -10.94
CA SER A 109 3.57 -14.61 -11.33
C SER A 109 2.31 -14.94 -10.53
N ALA A 110 2.32 -14.65 -9.22
CA ALA A 110 1.15 -14.88 -8.37
C ALA A 110 -0.02 -13.97 -8.78
N ALA A 111 0.24 -12.68 -8.99
CA ALA A 111 -0.77 -11.74 -9.45
C ALA A 111 -1.36 -12.17 -10.82
N LYS A 112 -0.51 -12.54 -11.79
CA LYS A 112 -0.97 -13.03 -13.10
C LYS A 112 -1.80 -14.30 -13.02
N ASN A 113 -1.44 -15.26 -12.17
CA ASN A 113 -2.21 -16.49 -12.00
C ASN A 113 -3.60 -16.19 -11.42
N ILE A 114 -3.69 -15.33 -10.42
CA ILE A 114 -4.98 -14.93 -9.84
C ILE A 114 -5.80 -14.16 -10.85
N THR A 115 -5.21 -13.20 -11.60
CA THR A 115 -5.89 -12.48 -12.67
C THR A 115 -6.53 -13.46 -13.64
N LYS A 116 -5.76 -14.45 -14.13
CA LYS A 116 -6.27 -15.45 -15.06
C LYS A 116 -7.47 -16.23 -14.49
N CYS A 117 -7.40 -16.68 -13.24
CA CYS A 117 -8.50 -17.40 -12.61
C CYS A 117 -9.77 -16.54 -12.48
N VAL A 118 -9.63 -15.24 -12.15
CA VAL A 118 -10.76 -14.31 -12.01
C VAL A 118 -11.37 -13.99 -13.39
N GLU A 119 -10.54 -13.78 -14.41
CA GLU A 119 -10.97 -13.52 -15.78
C GLU A 119 -11.66 -14.76 -16.42
N GLU A 120 -11.18 -15.96 -16.14
CA GLU A 120 -11.86 -17.22 -16.54
C GLU A 120 -13.24 -17.37 -15.90
N ALA A 121 -13.48 -16.73 -14.75
CA ALA A 121 -14.81 -16.63 -14.15
C ALA A 121 -15.69 -15.52 -14.77
N GLY A 122 -15.17 -14.78 -15.75
CA GLY A 122 -15.89 -13.70 -16.45
C GLY A 122 -15.89 -12.37 -15.70
N ILE A 123 -14.96 -12.16 -14.77
CA ILE A 123 -14.84 -10.96 -13.95
C ILE A 123 -13.49 -10.29 -14.25
N ALA A 124 -13.48 -8.99 -14.52
CA ALA A 124 -12.25 -8.23 -14.68
C ALA A 124 -11.63 -7.88 -13.32
N VAL A 125 -10.29 -7.95 -13.21
CA VAL A 125 -9.57 -7.50 -12.02
C VAL A 125 -9.33 -6.00 -12.12
N THR A 126 -10.01 -5.21 -11.30
CA THR A 126 -9.82 -3.76 -11.24
C THR A 126 -8.49 -3.41 -10.58
N ARG A 127 -8.18 -4.05 -9.45
CA ARG A 127 -6.93 -3.84 -8.69
C ARG A 127 -6.72 -4.97 -7.68
N PHE A 128 -5.46 -5.27 -7.40
CA PHE A 128 -5.10 -6.07 -6.23
C PHE A 128 -5.05 -5.20 -4.97
N VAL A 129 -5.52 -5.76 -3.87
CA VAL A 129 -5.46 -5.15 -2.54
C VAL A 129 -4.77 -6.12 -1.60
N TYR A 130 -3.72 -5.68 -0.92
CA TYR A 130 -3.10 -6.48 0.15
C TYR A 130 -4.13 -6.70 1.27
N GLN A 131 -4.41 -7.97 1.59
CA GLN A 131 -5.54 -8.35 2.45
C GLN A 131 -5.57 -7.63 3.80
N PRO A 132 -4.44 -7.50 4.55
CA PRO A 132 -4.46 -6.78 5.82
C PRO A 132 -4.88 -5.31 5.74
N LEU A 133 -4.70 -4.66 4.59
CA LEU A 133 -5.23 -3.30 4.42
C LEU A 133 -6.75 -3.29 4.40
N ALA A 134 -7.36 -4.26 3.69
CA ALA A 134 -8.81 -4.41 3.65
C ALA A 134 -9.37 -4.83 5.03
N SER A 135 -8.71 -5.77 5.70
CA SER A 135 -9.07 -6.18 7.07
C SER A 135 -8.99 -4.99 8.03
N GLY A 136 -7.91 -4.18 7.93
CA GLY A 136 -7.73 -2.98 8.75
C GLY A 136 -8.79 -1.90 8.54
N GLU A 137 -9.30 -1.76 7.31
CA GLU A 137 -10.43 -0.86 7.04
C GLU A 137 -11.75 -1.37 7.62
N ALA A 138 -11.90 -2.68 7.74
CA ALA A 138 -13.13 -3.31 8.24
C ALA A 138 -13.22 -3.35 9.77
N VAL A 139 -12.08 -3.47 10.48
CA VAL A 139 -12.06 -3.78 11.91
C VAL A 139 -11.39 -2.75 12.80
N LEU A 140 -10.57 -1.85 12.25
CA LEU A 140 -9.84 -0.85 13.03
C LEU A 140 -10.51 0.51 12.97
N GLU A 141 -10.65 1.13 14.12
CA GLU A 141 -11.12 2.52 14.20
C GLU A 141 -9.98 3.51 13.89
N PRO A 142 -10.29 4.71 13.35
CA PRO A 142 -9.27 5.73 13.04
C PRO A 142 -8.36 6.09 14.22
N HIS A 143 -8.93 6.16 15.44
CA HIS A 143 -8.16 6.50 16.63
C HIS A 143 -7.17 5.39 17.04
N GLU A 144 -7.49 4.11 16.77
CA GLU A 144 -6.56 3.01 17.02
C GLU A 144 -5.36 3.07 16.07
N LYS A 145 -5.61 3.37 14.78
CA LYS A 145 -4.55 3.57 13.78
C LYS A 145 -3.66 4.76 14.16
N GLU A 146 -4.25 5.83 14.73
CA GLU A 146 -3.51 7.02 15.17
C GLU A 146 -2.62 6.74 16.39
N LEU A 147 -3.16 6.07 17.41
CA LEU A 147 -2.44 5.76 18.64
C LEU A 147 -1.37 4.66 18.46
N GLY A 148 -1.59 3.79 17.51
CA GLY A 148 -0.73 2.64 17.22
C GLY A 148 -1.42 1.32 17.53
N VAL A 149 -1.53 0.48 16.50
CA VAL A 149 -2.15 -0.84 16.60
C VAL A 149 -1.45 -1.82 15.68
N VAL A 150 -1.40 -3.08 16.09
CA VAL A 150 -0.94 -4.19 15.27
C VAL A 150 -2.14 -5.02 14.85
N LEU A 151 -2.40 -5.08 13.56
CA LEU A 151 -3.36 -6.00 12.96
C LEU A 151 -2.65 -7.33 12.69
N VAL A 152 -3.23 -8.42 13.15
CA VAL A 152 -2.79 -9.79 12.86
C VAL A 152 -3.94 -10.52 12.19
N ASP A 153 -3.75 -10.86 10.93
CA ASP A 153 -4.73 -11.59 10.10
C ASP A 153 -4.24 -13.04 9.94
N ILE A 154 -4.88 -13.97 10.65
CA ILE A 154 -4.51 -15.39 10.68
C ILE A 154 -5.39 -16.14 9.69
N GLY A 155 -4.84 -16.39 8.49
CA GLY A 155 -5.48 -17.22 7.48
C GLY A 155 -5.23 -18.70 7.64
N GLY A 156 -5.61 -19.49 6.63
CA GLY A 156 -5.34 -20.93 6.61
C GLY A 156 -3.86 -21.27 6.47
N GLY A 157 -3.15 -20.59 5.55
CA GLY A 157 -1.75 -20.88 5.21
C GLY A 157 -0.75 -19.80 5.61
N THR A 158 -1.20 -18.58 5.85
CA THR A 158 -0.37 -17.43 6.22
C THR A 158 -0.94 -16.68 7.41
N THR A 159 -0.05 -15.99 8.11
CA THR A 159 -0.39 -14.97 9.08
C THR A 159 0.21 -13.67 8.59
N ASP A 160 -0.65 -12.70 8.32
CA ASP A 160 -0.28 -11.38 7.84
C ASP A 160 -0.28 -10.39 9.01
N ILE A 161 0.73 -9.53 9.06
CA ILE A 161 0.91 -8.54 10.13
C ILE A 161 0.98 -7.16 9.48
N CYS A 162 0.22 -6.22 10.02
CA CYS A 162 0.25 -4.82 9.61
C CYS A 162 0.31 -3.92 10.84
N VAL A 163 1.31 -3.07 10.93
CA VAL A 163 1.52 -2.15 12.05
C VAL A 163 1.10 -0.76 11.60
N TYR A 164 0.16 -0.18 12.30
CA TYR A 164 -0.30 1.20 12.12
C TYR A 164 0.21 2.07 13.25
N PHE A 165 0.60 3.29 12.93
CA PHE A 165 0.92 4.35 13.89
C PHE A 165 0.78 5.70 13.21
N ALA A 166 0.29 6.71 13.94
CA ALA A 166 0.00 8.03 13.41
C ALA A 166 -0.95 7.99 12.19
N GLY A 167 -1.88 7.01 12.16
CA GLY A 167 -2.87 6.83 11.10
C GLY A 167 -2.38 6.06 9.87
N GLU A 168 -1.08 5.78 9.76
CA GLU A 168 -0.46 5.23 8.56
C GLU A 168 0.18 3.87 8.81
N VAL A 169 0.34 3.08 7.74
CA VAL A 169 1.04 1.79 7.81
C VAL A 169 2.54 2.03 7.96
N GLN A 170 3.10 1.59 9.08
CA GLN A 170 4.52 1.71 9.38
C GLN A 170 5.33 0.50 8.93
N HIS A 171 4.72 -0.69 9.04
CA HIS A 171 5.38 -1.94 8.70
C HIS A 171 4.35 -3.00 8.30
N SER A 172 4.76 -3.92 7.43
CA SER A 172 3.98 -5.12 7.12
C SER A 172 4.90 -6.33 6.99
N ALA A 173 4.40 -7.48 7.39
CA ALA A 173 5.12 -8.75 7.30
C ALA A 173 4.13 -9.89 7.03
N VAL A 174 4.62 -10.97 6.44
CA VAL A 174 3.87 -12.20 6.23
C VAL A 174 4.68 -13.37 6.78
N ILE A 175 4.03 -14.19 7.57
CA ILE A 175 4.56 -15.45 8.12
C ILE A 175 3.87 -16.59 7.38
N ALA A 176 4.63 -17.52 6.81
CA ALA A 176 4.11 -18.68 6.07
C ALA A 176 3.63 -19.81 7.01
N LEU A 177 2.87 -19.43 8.03
CA LEU A 177 2.19 -20.33 8.99
C LEU A 177 0.79 -19.79 9.22
N GLY A 178 -0.19 -20.67 9.27
CA GLY A 178 -1.59 -20.30 9.51
C GLY A 178 -2.35 -21.43 10.23
N GLY A 179 -3.67 -21.29 10.29
CA GLY A 179 -4.53 -22.22 11.02
C GLY A 179 -4.41 -23.68 10.58
N ASN A 180 -4.11 -23.93 9.31
CA ASN A 180 -3.91 -25.31 8.81
C ASN A 180 -2.69 -25.99 9.44
N SER A 181 -1.64 -25.25 9.78
CA SER A 181 -0.47 -25.80 10.47
C SER A 181 -0.86 -26.31 11.86
N ILE A 182 -1.69 -25.55 12.57
CA ILE A 182 -2.20 -25.95 13.90
C ILE A 182 -3.12 -27.17 13.77
N SER A 183 -4.03 -27.17 12.78
CA SER A 183 -4.98 -28.28 12.57
C SER A 183 -4.30 -29.58 12.16
N ASN A 184 -3.15 -29.49 11.46
CA ASN A 184 -2.39 -30.68 11.03
C ASN A 184 -1.54 -31.28 12.15
N ASP A 185 -1.26 -30.53 13.22
CA ASP A 185 -0.47 -30.96 14.38
C ASP A 185 -1.35 -31.61 15.49
N LEU A 186 -2.69 -31.53 15.34
CA LEU A 186 -3.68 -32.14 16.22
C LEU A 186 -4.19 -33.47 15.68
#